data_dcaf1d076e1837a960b0e654b3e4fcc7
#
_entry.id   dcaf1d076e1837a960b0e654b3e4fcc7
#
_cell.length_a   1.000
_cell.length_b   1.000
_cell.length_c   1.000
_cell.angle_alpha   90.00
_cell.angle_beta   90.00
_cell.angle_gamma   90.00
#
_symmetry.space_group_name_H-M   'P 1'
#
loop_
_entity.id
_entity.type
_entity.pdbx_description
1 polymer ?
#
loop_
_entity_poly.entity_id
_entity_poly.type
_entity_poly.pdbx_seq_one_letter_code
_entity_poly.pdbx_strand_id
1 'polypeptide(L)'
;MTSEVLGLVSAYEAKKILGAKFRADMQHIALATIARVDALVSWNFRHIVRLERIRLFNAVNVESGYRVLSIRSPREVTTYEGH
;
A
#
# COMPACT_ATOMS: atom_id res chain seq x y z
N MET A 1 -0.83 17.42 -1.00
CA MET A 1 -0.38 16.14 -1.57
C MET A 1 0.54 16.41 -2.74
N THR A 2 1.65 15.73 -2.83
CA THR A 2 2.63 15.98 -3.89
C THR A 2 2.21 15.33 -5.21
N SER A 3 2.77 15.83 -6.31
CA SER A 3 2.50 15.24 -7.62
C SER A 3 3.01 13.81 -7.73
N GLU A 4 4.07 13.45 -6.99
CA GLU A 4 4.56 12.08 -6.95
C GLU A 4 3.53 11.13 -6.35
N VAL A 5 2.89 11.54 -5.24
CA VAL A 5 1.86 10.73 -4.60
C VAL A 5 0.68 10.54 -5.54
N LEU A 6 0.22 11.63 -6.16
CA LEU A 6 -0.91 11.57 -7.11
C LEU A 6 -0.58 10.69 -8.31
N GLY A 7 0.64 10.79 -8.82
CA GLY A 7 1.09 9.95 -9.94
C GLY A 7 1.09 8.47 -9.58
N LEU A 8 1.56 8.13 -8.38
CA LEU A 8 1.59 6.74 -7.95
C LEU A 8 0.18 6.20 -7.70
N VAL A 9 -0.71 7.02 -7.10
CA VAL A 9 -2.11 6.63 -6.93
C VAL A 9 -2.76 6.38 -8.29
N SER A 10 -2.49 7.24 -9.28
CA SER A 10 -3.01 7.04 -10.64
C SER A 10 -2.53 5.72 -11.24
N ALA A 11 -1.27 5.35 -10.98
CA ALA A 11 -0.75 4.07 -11.45
C ALA A 11 -1.46 2.90 -10.79
N TYR A 12 -1.76 2.99 -9.48
CA TYR A 12 -2.54 1.97 -8.79
C TYR A 12 -3.95 1.86 -9.39
N GLU A 13 -4.58 3.00 -9.64
CA GLU A 13 -5.93 3.03 -10.21
C GLU A 13 -5.96 2.42 -11.62
N ALA A 14 -4.91 2.66 -12.40
CA ALA A 14 -4.80 2.11 -13.74
C ALA A 14 -4.74 0.57 -13.73
N LYS A 15 -4.19 -0.02 -12.68
CA LYS A 15 -4.15 -1.48 -12.51
C LYS A 15 -5.43 -2.04 -11.89
N LYS A 16 -6.36 -1.17 -11.52
CA LYS A 16 -7.65 -1.57 -10.93
C LYS A 16 -7.52 -2.48 -9.71
N ILE A 17 -6.52 -2.18 -8.88
CA ILE A 17 -6.26 -2.98 -7.68
C ILE A 17 -7.42 -2.84 -6.69
N LEU A 18 -7.90 -1.61 -6.50
CA LEU A 18 -9.04 -1.30 -5.63
C LEU A 18 -9.96 -0.31 -6.31
N GLY A 19 -11.21 -0.28 -5.86
CA GLY A 19 -12.17 0.69 -6.38
C GLY A 19 -11.91 2.11 -5.90
N ALA A 20 -12.58 3.07 -6.52
CA ALA A 20 -12.39 4.49 -6.22
C ALA A 20 -12.68 4.85 -4.76
N LYS A 21 -13.56 4.12 -4.09
CA LYS A 21 -13.87 4.36 -2.68
C LYS A 21 -12.68 4.10 -1.75
N PHE A 22 -11.65 3.41 -2.24
CA PHE A 22 -10.44 3.15 -1.48
C PHE A 22 -9.30 4.10 -1.83
N ARG A 23 -9.61 5.21 -2.49
CA ARG A 23 -8.59 6.15 -2.93
C ARG A 23 -7.76 6.70 -1.78
N ALA A 24 -8.39 6.99 -0.64
CA ALA A 24 -7.66 7.48 0.55
C ALA A 24 -6.64 6.44 1.01
N ASP A 25 -7.00 5.16 0.99
CA ASP A 25 -6.09 4.09 1.38
C ASP A 25 -4.92 4.00 0.38
N MET A 26 -5.21 4.13 -0.91
CA MET A 26 -4.16 4.14 -1.93
C MET A 26 -3.23 5.33 -1.77
N GLN A 27 -3.75 6.48 -1.35
CA GLN A 27 -2.92 7.65 -1.06
C GLN A 27 -1.99 7.40 0.11
N HIS A 28 -2.46 6.73 1.15
CA HIS A 28 -1.62 6.36 2.30
C HIS A 28 -0.51 5.40 1.87
N ILE A 29 -0.83 4.41 1.05
CA ILE A 29 0.16 3.46 0.55
C ILE A 29 1.20 4.18 -0.30
N ALA A 30 0.77 5.06 -1.19
CA ALA A 30 1.67 5.81 -2.05
C ALA A 30 2.57 6.72 -1.23
N LEU A 31 2.01 7.42 -0.24
CA LEU A 31 2.78 8.31 0.61
C LEU A 31 3.84 7.53 1.40
N ALA A 32 3.46 6.39 1.99
CA ALA A 32 4.39 5.55 2.72
C ALA A 32 5.51 5.02 1.81
N THR A 33 5.16 4.65 0.58
CA THR A 33 6.13 4.17 -0.40
C THR A 33 7.15 5.24 -0.74
N ILE A 34 6.70 6.45 -1.00
CA ILE A 34 7.57 7.58 -1.37
C ILE A 34 8.41 8.01 -0.18
N ALA A 35 7.86 7.97 1.02
CA ALA A 35 8.58 8.31 2.25
C ALA A 35 9.57 7.22 2.67
N ARG A 36 9.59 6.09 1.98
CA ARG A 36 10.50 4.96 2.23
C ARG A 36 10.39 4.37 3.64
N VAL A 37 9.18 4.30 4.15
CA VAL A 37 8.97 3.60 5.42
C VAL A 37 9.14 2.10 5.21
N ASP A 38 9.59 1.39 6.26
CA ASP A 38 9.84 -0.04 6.15
C ASP A 38 8.56 -0.85 6.09
N ALA A 39 7.54 -0.42 6.81
CA ALA A 39 6.27 -1.12 6.84
C ALA A 39 5.13 -0.15 7.11
N LEU A 40 3.97 -0.46 6.58
CA LEU A 40 2.74 0.31 6.80
C LEU A 40 1.75 -0.60 7.54
N VAL A 41 1.30 -0.16 8.71
CA VAL A 41 0.37 -0.93 9.54
C VAL A 41 -0.85 -0.07 9.81
N SER A 42 -2.04 -0.58 9.51
CA SER A 42 -3.28 0.16 9.74
C SER A 42 -4.47 -0.77 9.85
N TRP A 43 -5.37 -0.49 10.81
CA TRP A 43 -6.64 -1.19 10.92
C TRP A 43 -7.52 -1.02 9.68
N ASN A 44 -7.38 0.12 9.01
CA ASN A 44 -8.18 0.43 7.83
C ASN A 44 -7.77 -0.37 6.61
N PHE A 45 -6.65 -1.07 6.68
CA PHE A 45 -6.10 -1.80 5.54
C PHE A 45 -6.50 -3.27 5.49
N ARG A 46 -7.46 -3.70 6.29
CA ARG A 46 -7.89 -5.10 6.27
C ARG A 46 -8.38 -5.56 4.89
N HIS A 47 -8.89 -4.65 4.07
CA HIS A 47 -9.29 -4.96 2.70
C HIS A 47 -8.11 -5.07 1.75
N ILE A 48 -6.99 -4.48 2.13
CA ILE A 48 -5.78 -4.40 1.31
C ILE A 48 -4.81 -5.52 1.66
N VAL A 49 -4.90 -6.07 2.87
CA VAL A 49 -3.95 -7.04 3.42
C VAL A 49 -4.16 -8.44 2.83
N ARG A 50 -4.68 -8.52 1.63
CA ARG A 50 -4.70 -9.77 0.87
C ARG A 50 -3.39 -9.84 0.11
N LEU A 51 -2.74 -10.98 0.16
CA LEU A 51 -1.44 -11.18 -0.47
C LEU A 51 -1.46 -10.75 -1.94
N GLU A 52 -2.52 -11.09 -2.64
CA GLU A 52 -2.70 -10.74 -4.04
C GLU A 52 -2.65 -9.22 -4.27
N ARG A 53 -3.35 -8.45 -3.45
CA ARG A 53 -3.36 -7.00 -3.57
C ARG A 53 -2.02 -6.39 -3.19
N ILE A 54 -1.40 -6.92 -2.15
CA ILE A 54 -0.06 -6.47 -1.73
C ILE A 54 0.93 -6.65 -2.86
N ARG A 55 0.88 -7.77 -3.55
CA ARG A 55 1.75 -8.04 -4.69
C ARG A 55 1.51 -7.04 -5.82
N LEU A 56 0.24 -6.72 -6.10
CA LEU A 56 -0.10 -5.77 -7.15
C LEU A 56 0.39 -4.36 -6.82
N PHE A 57 0.20 -3.91 -5.58
CA PHE A 57 0.73 -2.61 -5.16
C PHE A 57 2.24 -2.56 -5.30
N ASN A 58 2.94 -3.60 -4.86
CA ASN A 58 4.39 -3.63 -4.93
C ASN A 58 4.90 -3.77 -6.35
N ALA A 59 4.20 -4.46 -7.23
CA ALA A 59 4.55 -4.51 -8.64
C ALA A 59 4.52 -3.12 -9.25
N VAL A 60 3.48 -2.34 -8.95
CA VAL A 60 3.38 -0.95 -9.42
C VAL A 60 4.49 -0.10 -8.82
N ASN A 61 4.77 -0.28 -7.52
CA ASN A 61 5.84 0.47 -6.85
C ASN A 61 7.18 0.25 -7.56
N VAL A 62 7.52 -0.99 -7.84
CA VAL A 62 8.79 -1.34 -8.51
C VAL A 62 8.82 -0.79 -9.94
N GLU A 63 7.73 -0.93 -10.69
CA GLU A 63 7.62 -0.38 -12.04
C GLU A 63 7.82 1.13 -12.07
N SER A 64 7.38 1.80 -11.01
CA SER A 64 7.48 3.26 -10.87
C SER A 64 8.82 3.71 -10.29
N GLY A 65 9.73 2.79 -10.01
CA GLY A 65 11.05 3.11 -9.49
C GLY A 65 11.13 3.22 -7.97
N TYR A 66 10.12 2.72 -7.27
CA TYR A 66 10.09 2.75 -5.80
C TYR A 66 10.43 1.38 -5.22
N ARG A 67 10.62 1.36 -3.90
CA ARG A 67 10.93 0.13 -3.17
C ARG A 67 9.66 -0.64 -2.86
N VAL A 68 9.83 -1.92 -2.57
CA VAL A 68 8.74 -2.75 -2.04
C VAL A 68 8.34 -2.24 -0.66
N LEU A 69 7.04 -2.14 -0.41
CA LEU A 69 6.50 -1.71 0.88
C LEU A 69 5.84 -2.91 1.56
N SER A 70 6.19 -3.14 2.81
CA SER A 70 5.53 -4.16 3.63
C SER A 70 4.23 -3.59 4.16
N ILE A 71 3.10 -4.17 3.76
CA ILE A 71 1.77 -3.73 4.17
C ILE A 71 1.21 -4.80 5.11
N ARG A 72 0.86 -4.39 6.33
CA ARG A 72 0.40 -5.33 7.36
C ARG A 72 -0.77 -4.75 8.14
N SER A 73 -1.62 -5.64 8.67
CA SER A 73 -2.63 -5.22 9.62
C SER A 73 -2.05 -5.32 11.03
N PRO A 74 -2.56 -4.51 11.98
CA PRO A 74 -2.14 -4.64 13.38
C PRO A 74 -2.36 -6.04 13.93
N ARG A 75 -3.38 -6.74 13.44
CA ARG A 75 -3.69 -8.10 13.85
C ARG A 75 -2.54 -9.07 13.53
N GLU A 76 -1.92 -8.93 12.36
CA GLU A 76 -0.77 -9.75 11.98
C GLU A 76 0.41 -9.51 12.91
N VAL A 77 0.66 -8.24 13.22
CA VAL A 77 1.77 -7.85 14.09
C VAL A 77 1.54 -8.43 15.50
N THR A 78 0.33 -8.31 16.01
CA THR A 78 -0.04 -8.84 17.31
C THR A 78 0.13 -10.36 17.37
N THR A 79 -0.34 -11.05 16.33
CA THR A 79 -0.21 -12.51 16.24
C THR A 79 1.26 -12.92 16.25
N TYR A 80 2.07 -12.17 15.53
CA TYR A 80 3.49 -12.44 15.45
C TYR A 80 4.17 -12.30 16.81
N GLU A 81 3.80 -11.26 17.56
CA GLU A 81 4.35 -11.01 18.89
C GLU A 81 3.87 -12.01 19.92
N GLY A 82 2.75 -12.66 19.69
CA GLY A 82 2.18 -13.65 20.57
C GLY A 82 2.98 -14.94 20.65
N HIS A 83 3.99 -15.04 19.85
CA HIS A 83 4.91 -16.18 19.86
C HIS A 83 6.21 -15.85 20.55
#